data_8a6ec41cce5bcfc32d0873651b5f3ac5
#
_entry.id   8a6ec41cce5bcfc32d0873651b5f3ac5
#
_cell.length_a   1.000
_cell.length_b   1.000
_cell.length_c   1.000
_cell.angle_alpha   90.00
_cell.angle_beta   90.00
_cell.angle_gamma   90.00
#
_symmetry.space_group_name_H-M   'P 1'
#
loop_
_entity.id
_entity.type
_entity.pdbx_description
1 polymer ?
#
loop_
_entity_poly.entity_id
_entity_poly.type
_entity_poly.pdbx_seq_one_letter_code
_entity_poly.pdbx_strand_id
1 'polypeptide(L)'
;MELSTEQKDIARAAREFAEKEFRDRAKEFDEKEEFDLSIWRRAAENGFVGVFIQEEYGGAGLGFLEHSLISEEFWRVDPGCGHAVLSCTLGAEMIQAFGSEGLKKKYLPPLVKGEAIMGAAITEADAGSDVAGIMTKAEKKGVNMLLTDQKRLFQMGRLQTIFSFSV
;
A
#
# COMPACT_ATOMS: atom_id res chain seq x y z
N MET A 1 -18.30 6.94 -17.65
CA MET A 1 -17.78 8.10 -16.88
C MET A 1 -16.66 8.71 -17.74
N GLU A 2 -16.67 10.01 -17.94
CA GLU A 2 -15.59 10.67 -18.68
C GLU A 2 -14.54 11.19 -17.67
N LEU A 3 -13.26 10.85 -17.90
CA LEU A 3 -12.17 11.29 -17.05
C LEU A 3 -11.85 12.77 -17.27
N SER A 4 -11.51 13.48 -16.21
CA SER A 4 -10.99 14.86 -16.30
C SER A 4 -9.62 14.89 -17.01
N THR A 5 -9.17 16.09 -17.40
CA THR A 5 -7.83 16.25 -18.00
C THR A 5 -6.75 15.81 -17.02
N GLU A 6 -6.86 16.19 -15.75
CA GLU A 6 -5.93 15.80 -14.70
C GLU A 6 -5.86 14.27 -14.51
N GLN A 7 -7.02 13.59 -14.48
CA GLN A 7 -7.07 12.13 -14.39
C GLN A 7 -6.41 11.44 -15.58
N LYS A 8 -6.61 11.98 -16.79
CA LYS A 8 -5.92 11.48 -18.00
C LYS A 8 -4.42 11.69 -17.93
N ASP A 9 -3.96 12.81 -17.38
CA ASP A 9 -2.54 13.13 -17.22
C ASP A 9 -1.90 12.21 -16.18
N ILE A 10 -2.58 11.94 -15.05
CA ILE A 10 -2.15 10.97 -14.03
C ILE A 10 -1.99 9.58 -14.64
N ALA A 11 -3.00 9.10 -15.37
CA ALA A 11 -2.94 7.79 -16.02
C ALA A 11 -1.79 7.70 -17.04
N ARG A 12 -1.59 8.76 -17.84
CA ARG A 12 -0.47 8.82 -18.79
C ARG A 12 0.88 8.77 -18.07
N ALA A 13 1.08 9.58 -17.04
CA ALA A 13 2.33 9.58 -16.27
C ALA A 13 2.60 8.23 -15.59
N ALA A 14 1.57 7.58 -15.05
CA ALA A 14 1.68 6.24 -14.48
C ALA A 14 2.09 5.20 -15.53
N ARG A 15 1.52 5.25 -16.72
CA ARG A 15 1.91 4.38 -17.84
C ARG A 15 3.36 4.57 -18.22
N GLU A 16 3.78 5.82 -18.45
CA GLU A 16 5.17 6.14 -18.84
C GLU A 16 6.16 5.65 -17.78
N PHE A 17 5.84 5.82 -16.51
CA PHE A 17 6.64 5.28 -15.41
C PHE A 17 6.72 3.75 -15.45
N ALA A 18 5.60 3.05 -15.57
CA ALA A 18 5.56 1.59 -15.58
C ALA A 18 6.30 1.01 -16.82
N GLU A 19 6.10 1.59 -18.00
CA GLU A 19 6.81 1.20 -19.22
C GLU A 19 8.33 1.28 -19.04
N LYS A 20 8.81 2.35 -18.41
CA LYS A 20 10.24 2.58 -18.17
C LYS A 20 10.80 1.66 -17.08
N GLU A 21 10.07 1.45 -16.00
CA GLU A 21 10.64 0.82 -14.80
C GLU A 21 10.33 -0.69 -14.71
N PHE A 22 9.23 -1.17 -15.32
CA PHE A 22 8.80 -2.56 -15.16
C PHE A 22 9.12 -3.43 -16.39
N ARG A 23 8.85 -2.92 -17.61
CA ARG A 23 8.79 -3.74 -18.84
C ARG A 23 9.98 -4.67 -19.01
N ASP A 24 11.18 -4.14 -18.96
CA ASP A 24 12.39 -4.91 -19.25
C ASP A 24 12.90 -5.73 -18.05
N ARG A 25 12.35 -5.48 -16.86
CA ARG A 25 12.81 -6.08 -15.60
C ARG A 25 11.83 -7.08 -15.00
N ALA A 26 10.56 -7.03 -15.40
CA ALA A 26 9.49 -7.87 -14.86
C ALA A 26 9.84 -9.37 -14.91
N LYS A 27 10.34 -9.84 -16.06
CA LYS A 27 10.77 -11.23 -16.24
C LYS A 27 11.90 -11.63 -15.29
N GLU A 28 12.89 -10.76 -15.09
CA GLU A 28 14.01 -11.03 -14.17
C GLU A 28 13.52 -11.14 -12.72
N PHE A 29 12.59 -10.27 -12.31
CA PHE A 29 12.01 -10.30 -10.96
C PHE A 29 11.20 -11.57 -10.71
N ASP A 30 10.43 -12.00 -11.70
CA ASP A 30 9.64 -13.23 -11.63
C ASP A 30 10.55 -14.46 -11.52
N GLU A 31 11.60 -14.56 -12.35
CA GLU A 31 12.55 -15.66 -12.35
C GLU A 31 13.39 -15.74 -11.05
N LYS A 32 13.72 -14.59 -10.45
CA LYS A 32 14.53 -14.51 -9.22
C LYS A 32 13.71 -14.49 -7.94
N GLU A 33 12.39 -14.36 -8.05
CA GLU A 33 11.49 -14.13 -6.90
C GLU A 33 11.94 -12.93 -6.03
N GLU A 34 12.47 -11.89 -6.66
CA GLU A 34 12.97 -10.69 -6.02
C GLU A 34 12.33 -9.43 -6.62
N PHE A 35 12.18 -8.39 -5.80
CA PHE A 35 11.72 -7.08 -6.24
C PHE A 35 12.70 -5.99 -5.82
N ASP A 36 13.10 -5.13 -6.77
CA ASP A 36 13.98 -4.00 -6.49
C ASP A 36 13.22 -2.84 -5.85
N LEU A 37 13.42 -2.65 -4.55
CA LEU A 37 12.83 -1.56 -3.78
C LEU A 37 13.19 -0.16 -4.29
N SER A 38 14.20 -0.01 -5.15
CA SER A 38 14.50 1.28 -5.77
C SER A 38 13.39 1.75 -6.69
N ILE A 39 12.65 0.82 -7.31
CA ILE A 39 11.49 1.13 -8.15
C ILE A 39 10.37 1.73 -7.30
N TRP A 40 10.07 1.12 -6.15
CA TRP A 40 9.09 1.65 -5.22
C TRP A 40 9.45 3.05 -4.70
N ARG A 41 10.73 3.30 -4.36
CA ARG A 41 11.17 4.64 -3.96
C ARG A 41 10.99 5.65 -5.07
N ARG A 42 11.35 5.31 -6.31
CA ARG A 42 11.09 6.19 -7.47
C ARG A 42 9.61 6.43 -7.71
N ALA A 43 8.76 5.43 -7.48
CA ALA A 43 7.31 5.61 -7.56
C ALA A 43 6.81 6.58 -6.48
N ALA A 44 7.35 6.52 -5.27
CA ALA A 44 7.05 7.48 -4.20
C ALA A 44 7.53 8.90 -4.56
N GLU A 45 8.75 9.06 -5.06
CA GLU A 45 9.30 10.33 -5.52
C GLU A 45 8.45 10.96 -6.65
N ASN A 46 7.81 10.15 -7.47
CA ASN A 46 6.89 10.60 -8.53
C ASN A 46 5.44 10.76 -8.06
N GLY A 47 5.16 10.57 -6.76
CA GLY A 47 3.84 10.79 -6.18
C GLY A 47 2.82 9.68 -6.44
N PHE A 48 3.23 8.50 -6.94
CA PHE A 48 2.32 7.38 -7.19
C PHE A 48 1.98 6.58 -5.95
N VAL A 49 2.79 6.68 -4.90
CA VAL A 49 2.58 5.96 -3.64
C VAL A 49 1.75 6.82 -2.69
N GLY A 50 0.64 6.27 -2.20
CA GLY A 50 -0.19 6.96 -1.21
C GLY A 50 -0.92 8.19 -1.76
N VAL A 51 -1.34 8.20 -3.02
CA VAL A 51 -2.06 9.33 -3.66
C VAL A 51 -3.34 9.70 -2.93
N PHE A 52 -3.98 8.73 -2.24
CA PHE A 52 -5.19 8.93 -1.45
C PHE A 52 -4.92 9.49 -0.04
N ILE A 53 -3.65 9.54 0.37
CA ILE A 53 -3.27 10.13 1.67
C ILE A 53 -3.42 11.65 1.58
N GLN A 54 -3.98 12.25 2.64
CA GLN A 54 -4.23 13.70 2.69
C GLN A 54 -2.94 14.51 2.61
N GLU A 55 -3.04 15.71 2.03
CA GLU A 55 -1.90 16.61 1.82
C GLU A 55 -1.17 16.97 3.11
N GLU A 56 -1.90 17.13 4.22
CA GLU A 56 -1.32 17.43 5.53
C GLU A 56 -0.37 16.35 6.06
N TYR A 57 -0.45 15.12 5.50
CA TYR A 57 0.47 14.01 5.80
C TYR A 57 1.44 13.73 4.65
N GLY A 58 1.48 14.62 3.65
CA GLY A 58 2.42 14.56 2.54
C GLY A 58 1.92 13.81 1.31
N GLY A 59 0.69 13.29 1.31
CA GLY A 59 0.06 12.68 0.16
C GLY A 59 -0.47 13.69 -0.85
N ALA A 60 -1.06 13.23 -1.94
CA ALA A 60 -1.64 14.09 -2.96
C ALA A 60 -3.09 14.52 -2.65
N GLY A 61 -3.71 13.96 -1.61
CA GLY A 61 -5.09 14.26 -1.24
C GLY A 61 -6.13 13.89 -2.29
N LEU A 62 -5.76 13.02 -3.25
CA LEU A 62 -6.63 12.54 -4.31
C LEU A 62 -7.55 11.40 -3.82
N GLY A 63 -8.40 10.88 -4.70
CA GLY A 63 -9.31 9.81 -4.36
C GLY A 63 -8.81 8.41 -4.73
N PHE A 64 -9.64 7.42 -4.38
CA PHE A 64 -9.40 6.04 -4.82
C PHE A 64 -9.59 5.83 -6.33
N LEU A 65 -10.26 6.75 -7.02
CA LEU A 65 -10.36 6.72 -8.48
C LEU A 65 -8.96 6.94 -9.11
N GLU A 66 -8.23 7.94 -8.68
CA GLU A 66 -6.89 8.24 -9.14
C GLU A 66 -5.92 7.12 -8.79
N HIS A 67 -6.03 6.56 -7.58
CA HIS A 67 -5.30 5.35 -7.19
C HIS A 67 -5.60 4.16 -8.13
N SER A 68 -6.86 3.97 -8.50
CA SER A 68 -7.27 2.92 -9.43
C SER A 68 -6.75 3.13 -10.84
N LEU A 69 -6.71 4.38 -11.31
CA LEU A 69 -6.14 4.73 -12.62
C LEU A 69 -4.63 4.41 -12.67
N ILE A 70 -3.89 4.74 -11.61
CA ILE A 70 -2.47 4.40 -11.49
C ILE A 70 -2.31 2.87 -11.45
N SER A 71 -3.14 2.17 -10.66
CA SER A 71 -3.11 0.71 -10.56
C SER A 71 -3.36 0.06 -11.93
N GLU A 72 -4.37 0.52 -12.66
CA GLU A 72 -4.70 0.00 -14.00
C GLU A 72 -3.50 0.12 -14.95
N GLU A 73 -2.84 1.27 -14.98
CA GLU A 73 -1.70 1.50 -15.86
C GLU A 73 -0.46 0.71 -15.46
N PHE A 74 -0.19 0.57 -14.16
CA PHE A 74 0.91 -0.24 -13.65
C PHE A 74 0.70 -1.72 -13.98
N TRP A 75 -0.50 -2.24 -13.72
CA TRP A 75 -0.83 -3.64 -13.96
C TRP A 75 -0.95 -3.99 -15.45
N ARG A 76 -1.24 -3.01 -16.29
CA ARG A 76 -1.24 -3.18 -17.75
C ARG A 76 0.15 -3.52 -18.28
N VAL A 77 1.20 -3.01 -17.66
CA VAL A 77 2.59 -3.29 -18.03
C VAL A 77 3.06 -4.58 -17.34
N ASP A 78 2.93 -4.65 -16.02
CA ASP A 78 3.23 -5.86 -15.24
C ASP A 78 2.47 -5.86 -13.92
N PRO A 79 1.58 -6.84 -13.67
CA PRO A 79 0.79 -6.90 -12.46
C PRO A 79 1.62 -7.21 -11.21
N GLY A 80 2.72 -7.97 -11.32
CA GLY A 80 3.61 -8.29 -10.20
C GLY A 80 4.32 -7.05 -9.68
N CYS A 81 4.97 -6.30 -10.56
CA CYS A 81 5.63 -5.03 -10.23
C CYS A 81 4.64 -3.99 -9.73
N GLY A 82 3.49 -3.84 -10.42
CA GLY A 82 2.45 -2.90 -10.04
C GLY A 82 1.90 -3.18 -8.64
N HIS A 83 1.61 -4.45 -8.34
CA HIS A 83 1.18 -4.87 -7.01
C HIS A 83 2.25 -4.61 -5.95
N ALA A 84 3.50 -4.98 -6.23
CA ALA A 84 4.60 -4.80 -5.28
C ALA A 84 4.80 -3.32 -4.89
N VAL A 85 4.66 -2.38 -5.85
CA VAL A 85 4.77 -0.94 -5.58
C VAL A 85 3.59 -0.44 -4.74
N LEU A 86 2.36 -0.74 -5.17
CA LEU A 86 1.17 -0.13 -4.58
C LEU A 86 0.76 -0.76 -3.24
N SER A 87 1.10 -2.03 -3.01
CA SER A 87 0.83 -2.70 -1.74
C SER A 87 1.71 -2.24 -0.57
N CYS A 88 2.75 -1.45 -0.83
CA CYS A 88 3.61 -0.88 0.21
C CYS A 88 2.88 0.11 1.15
N THR A 89 1.66 0.53 0.81
CA THR A 89 0.80 1.38 1.65
C THR A 89 -0.47 0.67 2.12
N LEU A 90 -0.54 -0.64 1.97
CA LEU A 90 -1.74 -1.41 2.36
C LEU A 90 -2.01 -1.29 3.86
N GLY A 91 -3.17 -0.73 4.23
CA GLY A 91 -3.56 -0.43 5.60
C GLY A 91 -3.41 1.05 5.98
N ALA A 92 -2.78 1.88 5.14
CA ALA A 92 -2.68 3.32 5.39
C ALA A 92 -4.06 3.99 5.41
N GLU A 93 -5.01 3.51 4.59
CA GLU A 93 -6.40 3.94 4.57
C GLU A 93 -7.09 3.74 5.93
N MET A 94 -6.77 2.67 6.65
CA MET A 94 -7.32 2.42 7.99
C MET A 94 -6.77 3.42 9.00
N ILE A 95 -5.47 3.71 8.95
CA ILE A 95 -4.87 4.73 9.81
C ILE A 95 -5.46 6.11 9.48
N GLN A 96 -5.63 6.43 8.19
CA GLN A 96 -6.22 7.71 7.77
C GLN A 96 -7.67 7.86 8.24
N ALA A 97 -8.48 6.79 8.14
CA ALA A 97 -9.90 6.84 8.48
C ALA A 97 -10.15 6.80 10.00
N PHE A 98 -9.40 5.98 10.73
CA PHE A 98 -9.72 5.63 12.12
C PHE A 98 -8.59 5.97 13.12
N GLY A 99 -7.39 6.27 12.64
CA GLY A 99 -6.26 6.60 13.49
C GLY A 99 -6.39 7.94 14.20
N SER A 100 -5.84 8.02 15.41
CA SER A 100 -5.67 9.31 16.09
C SER A 100 -4.70 10.21 15.29
N GLU A 101 -4.78 11.54 15.49
CA GLU A 101 -3.87 12.49 14.84
C GLU A 101 -2.39 12.16 15.07
N GLY A 102 -2.05 11.67 16.28
CA GLY A 102 -0.70 11.22 16.59
C GLY A 102 -0.25 10.02 15.74
N LEU A 103 -1.14 9.06 15.48
CA LEU A 103 -0.87 7.91 14.62
C LEU A 103 -0.73 8.33 13.16
N LYS A 104 -1.63 9.18 12.66
CA LYS A 104 -1.58 9.70 11.28
C LYS A 104 -0.26 10.43 11.02
N LYS A 105 0.10 11.40 11.87
CA LYS A 105 1.34 12.18 11.77
C LYS A 105 2.61 11.33 11.89
N LYS A 106 2.55 10.23 12.64
CA LYS A 106 3.70 9.33 12.83
C LYS A 106 3.90 8.39 11.65
N TYR A 107 2.83 7.83 11.10
CA TYR A 107 2.94 6.69 10.19
C TYR A 107 2.66 7.03 8.73
N LEU A 108 1.82 8.02 8.40
CA LEU A 108 1.50 8.31 7.01
C LEU A 108 2.64 9.00 6.24
N PRO A 109 3.34 10.02 6.78
CA PRO A 109 4.39 10.70 6.03
C PRO A 109 5.54 9.80 5.57
N PRO A 110 6.08 8.86 6.38
CA PRO A 110 7.15 7.98 5.93
C PRO A 110 6.71 7.04 4.80
N LEU A 111 5.44 6.65 4.72
CA LEU A 111 4.90 5.81 3.64
C LEU A 111 4.94 6.57 2.31
N VAL A 112 4.43 7.80 2.31
CA VAL A 112 4.39 8.65 1.11
C VAL A 112 5.78 8.95 0.58
N LYS A 113 6.76 9.14 1.47
CA LYS A 113 8.16 9.42 1.11
C LYS A 113 8.95 8.21 0.63
N GLY A 114 8.38 7.01 0.68
CA GLY A 114 9.13 5.80 0.37
C GLY A 114 10.21 5.45 1.41
N GLU A 115 10.01 5.87 2.65
CA GLU A 115 10.91 5.60 3.79
C GLU A 115 10.45 4.40 4.62
N ALA A 116 9.15 4.07 4.57
CA ALA A 116 8.56 2.96 5.29
C ALA A 116 7.57 2.18 4.41
N ILE A 117 7.44 0.90 4.68
CA ILE A 117 6.47 -0.01 4.04
C ILE A 117 5.47 -0.45 5.11
N MET A 118 4.19 -0.33 4.78
CA MET A 118 3.09 -0.83 5.60
C MET A 118 2.48 -2.05 4.96
N GLY A 119 2.12 -3.01 5.76
CA GLY A 119 1.35 -4.16 5.33
C GLY A 119 0.20 -4.43 6.26
N ALA A 120 -0.80 -5.13 5.76
CA ALA A 120 -1.97 -5.53 6.53
C ALA A 120 -1.94 -7.04 6.84
N ALA A 121 -2.22 -7.39 8.08
CA ALA A 121 -2.44 -8.75 8.52
C ALA A 121 -3.94 -8.94 8.75
N ILE A 122 -4.64 -9.57 7.82
CA ILE A 122 -6.10 -9.71 7.84
C ILE A 122 -6.47 -11.18 8.02
N THR A 123 -5.99 -12.05 7.14
CA THR A 123 -6.41 -13.45 7.03
C THR A 123 -6.01 -14.30 8.24
N GLU A 124 -6.94 -15.07 8.76
CA GLU A 124 -6.75 -16.10 9.77
C GLU A 124 -6.93 -17.51 9.18
N ALA A 125 -6.64 -18.55 9.97
CA ALA A 125 -6.78 -19.94 9.49
C ALA A 125 -8.22 -20.24 9.05
N ASP A 126 -9.19 -19.72 9.80
CA ASP A 126 -10.61 -20.00 9.62
C ASP A 126 -11.41 -18.77 9.11
N ALA A 127 -10.75 -17.65 8.84
CA ALA A 127 -11.37 -16.41 8.36
C ALA A 127 -10.55 -15.77 7.22
N GLY A 128 -11.02 -15.95 6.00
CA GLY A 128 -10.48 -15.31 4.79
C GLY A 128 -11.52 -14.32 4.23
N SER A 129 -12.35 -14.78 3.28
CA SER A 129 -13.44 -13.97 2.72
C SER A 129 -14.51 -13.61 3.74
N ASP A 130 -14.72 -14.45 4.75
CA ASP A 130 -15.56 -14.14 5.91
C ASP A 130 -14.77 -13.29 6.93
N VAL A 131 -14.63 -12.01 6.64
CA VAL A 131 -13.94 -11.05 7.52
C VAL A 131 -14.66 -10.91 8.87
N ALA A 132 -15.97 -11.14 8.93
CA ALA A 132 -16.73 -11.11 10.18
C ALA A 132 -16.38 -12.26 11.13
N GLY A 133 -15.78 -13.33 10.61
CA GLY A 133 -15.29 -14.47 11.38
C GLY A 133 -13.93 -14.27 12.04
N ILE A 134 -13.29 -13.11 11.89
CA ILE A 134 -11.98 -12.80 12.50
C ILE A 134 -12.07 -12.92 14.03
N MET A 135 -11.15 -13.68 14.60
CA MET A 135 -11.08 -13.96 16.04
C MET A 135 -9.94 -13.22 16.76
N THR A 136 -9.08 -12.52 16.04
CA THR A 136 -8.02 -11.69 16.63
C THR A 136 -8.62 -10.69 17.61
N LYS A 137 -8.07 -10.64 18.83
CA LYS A 137 -8.51 -9.72 19.88
C LYS A 137 -7.36 -8.87 20.37
N ALA A 138 -7.66 -7.61 20.66
CA ALA A 138 -6.75 -6.68 21.31
C ALA A 138 -7.25 -6.41 22.74
N GLU A 139 -6.48 -6.82 23.76
CA GLU A 139 -6.80 -6.60 25.16
C GLU A 139 -5.82 -5.61 25.78
N LYS A 140 -6.35 -4.57 26.45
CA LYS A 140 -5.52 -3.61 27.16
C LYS A 140 -5.00 -4.21 28.47
N LYS A 141 -3.68 -4.31 28.60
CA LYS A 141 -2.99 -4.75 29.83
C LYS A 141 -2.06 -3.64 30.33
N GLY A 142 -2.58 -2.81 31.22
CA GLY A 142 -1.85 -1.64 31.73
C GLY A 142 -1.61 -0.61 30.61
N VAL A 143 -0.36 -0.30 30.32
CA VAL A 143 0.05 0.61 29.22
C VAL A 143 0.21 -0.10 27.87
N ASN A 144 0.19 -1.42 27.87
CA ASN A 144 0.39 -2.26 26.69
C ASN A 144 -0.93 -2.82 26.16
N MET A 145 -0.95 -3.16 24.88
CA MET A 145 -2.00 -3.97 24.26
C MET A 145 -1.47 -5.39 24.06
N LEU A 146 -2.22 -6.39 24.51
CA LEU A 146 -1.98 -7.78 24.16
C LEU A 146 -2.83 -8.14 22.96
N LEU A 147 -2.17 -8.54 21.87
CA LEU A 147 -2.85 -9.11 20.70
C LEU A 147 -2.83 -10.64 20.82
N THR A 148 -4.01 -11.26 20.75
CA THR A 148 -4.14 -12.70 20.55
C THR A 148 -4.40 -12.92 19.07
N ASP A 149 -3.43 -13.48 18.37
CA ASP A 149 -3.41 -13.50 16.91
C ASP A 149 -3.14 -14.91 16.38
N GLN A 150 -3.87 -15.27 15.32
CA GLN A 150 -3.64 -16.46 14.50
C GLN A 150 -3.50 -16.12 13.00
N LYS A 151 -3.02 -14.90 12.70
CA LYS A 151 -2.86 -14.43 11.32
C LYS A 151 -1.88 -15.31 10.53
N ARG A 152 -2.28 -15.71 9.33
CA ARG A 152 -1.55 -16.67 8.50
C ARG A 152 -0.85 -16.05 7.30
N LEU A 153 -1.37 -14.96 6.77
CA LEU A 153 -0.86 -14.30 5.58
C LEU A 153 -0.50 -12.85 5.91
N PHE A 154 0.77 -12.54 5.74
CA PHE A 154 1.29 -11.19 5.87
C PHE A 154 1.76 -10.72 4.50
N GLN A 155 1.02 -9.84 3.88
CA GLN A 155 1.46 -9.20 2.66
C GLN A 155 2.67 -8.33 2.94
N MET A 156 3.73 -8.41 2.12
CA MET A 156 5.01 -7.73 2.29
C MET A 156 5.79 -8.10 3.58
N GLY A 157 5.48 -9.22 4.22
CA GLY A 157 5.95 -9.60 5.56
C GLY A 157 7.45 -9.51 5.84
N ARG A 158 8.32 -9.70 4.83
CA ARG A 158 9.77 -9.57 4.97
C ARG A 158 10.29 -8.14 4.86
N LEU A 159 9.50 -7.24 4.28
CA LEU A 159 9.91 -5.88 3.93
C LEU A 159 9.23 -4.82 4.81
N GLN A 160 8.27 -5.23 5.64
CA GLN A 160 7.45 -4.31 6.41
C GLN A 160 8.21 -3.61 7.53
N THR A 161 8.02 -2.31 7.58
CA THR A 161 8.46 -1.45 8.69
C THR A 161 7.31 -1.17 9.66
N ILE A 162 6.07 -1.27 9.19
CA ILE A 162 4.85 -0.96 9.96
C ILE A 162 3.81 -2.03 9.69
N PHE A 163 3.16 -2.52 10.76
CA PHE A 163 2.04 -3.45 10.67
C PHE A 163 0.74 -2.79 11.07
N SER A 164 -0.31 -2.93 10.25
CA SER A 164 -1.68 -2.69 10.66
C SER A 164 -2.38 -4.03 10.91
N PHE A 165 -3.09 -4.12 12.02
CA PHE A 165 -3.90 -5.28 12.36
C PHE A 165 -5.37 -4.91 12.28
N SER A 166 -6.17 -5.72 11.57
CA SER A 166 -7.62 -5.71 11.69
C SER A 166 -8.03 -6.50 12.93
N VAL A 167 -8.72 -5.86 13.86
CA VAL A 167 -9.22 -6.45 15.12
C VAL A 167 -10.73 -6.31 15.18
#